data_852a629618c0e096887bd7f008cdc0a8
#
_entry.id   852a629618c0e096887bd7f008cdc0a8
#
_cell.length_a   1.000
_cell.length_b   1.000
_cell.length_c   1.000
_cell.angle_alpha   90.00
_cell.angle_beta   90.00
_cell.angle_gamma   90.00
#
_symmetry.space_group_name_H-M   'P 1'
#
loop_
_entity.id
_entity.type
_entity.pdbx_description
1 polymer ?
#
loop_
_entity_poly.entity_id
_entity_poly.type
_entity_poly.pdbx_seq_one_letter_code
_entity_poly.pdbx_strand_id
1 'polypeptide(L)'
;MADVDNRNRNRRSNRAGQPNPKREARAKAAERHVATVSEACAKDIERSLAGVCEFDGMPAGFVAAMKAKVQSAVAAEEQVAEDVEGAEAAETETAPETEAAPEPAEEIAEAESAPAEEPAPVLPEVTVLDASATQAILDNGRGYAQFCDMAVLAFASFTNPGGGYIQGYLGQEATLCADSYLYNVLDKQRKWYGENRRRNINCELYRNRALVVPAVRFDRNHVHAYADVIVAAAPNVKRARQEYRVSDDALLDALRDRIRFVLA
;
A
#
# COMPACT_ATOMS: atom_id res chain seq x y z
N MET A 1 -16.83 45.02 -27.80
CA MET A 1 -16.88 43.94 -26.79
C MET A 1 -15.90 42.77 -27.02
N ALA A 2 -15.01 42.83 -28.02
CA ALA A 2 -14.07 41.75 -28.37
C ALA A 2 -12.65 41.91 -27.76
N ASP A 3 -12.35 43.00 -27.08
CA ASP A 3 -10.97 43.31 -26.65
C ASP A 3 -10.64 42.94 -25.18
N VAL A 4 -11.67 42.60 -24.39
CA VAL A 4 -11.50 42.23 -22.98
C VAL A 4 -11.11 40.74 -22.82
N ASP A 5 -11.54 39.91 -23.76
CA ASP A 5 -11.33 38.44 -23.66
C ASP A 5 -9.90 38.03 -24.06
N ASN A 6 -9.24 38.81 -24.89
CA ASN A 6 -7.88 38.57 -25.37
C ASN A 6 -6.80 38.92 -24.31
N ARG A 7 -7.08 39.88 -23.42
CA ARG A 7 -6.16 40.27 -22.32
C ARG A 7 -6.11 39.21 -21.21
N ASN A 8 -7.20 38.46 -21.05
CA ASN A 8 -7.29 37.39 -20.01
C ASN A 8 -6.63 36.10 -20.46
N ARG A 9 -6.62 35.79 -21.75
CA ARG A 9 -5.87 34.63 -22.30
C ARG A 9 -4.35 34.82 -22.20
N ASN A 10 -3.86 36.04 -22.49
CA ASN A 10 -2.41 36.32 -22.41
C ASN A 10 -1.88 36.41 -20.97
N ARG A 11 -2.73 36.73 -19.96
CA ARG A 11 -2.32 36.67 -18.55
C ARG A 11 -2.21 35.24 -17.99
N ARG A 12 -2.91 34.27 -18.59
CA ARG A 12 -2.80 32.84 -18.19
C ARG A 12 -1.57 32.16 -18.80
N SER A 13 -1.16 32.51 -20.01
CA SER A 13 0.02 31.94 -20.66
C SER A 13 1.35 32.41 -20.04
N ASN A 14 1.41 33.62 -19.51
CA ASN A 14 2.64 34.16 -18.89
C ASN A 14 2.86 33.70 -17.43
N ARG A 15 1.87 33.01 -16.80
CA ARG A 15 2.04 32.43 -15.45
C ARG A 15 2.60 31.00 -15.46
N ALA A 16 2.69 30.34 -16.59
CA ALA A 16 3.13 28.96 -16.70
C ALA A 16 4.64 28.76 -16.47
N GLY A 17 5.44 29.83 -16.40
CA GLY A 17 6.89 29.75 -16.27
C GLY A 17 7.49 30.33 -14.98
N GLN A 18 6.71 30.95 -14.09
CA GLN A 18 7.29 31.47 -12.85
C GLN A 18 7.41 30.34 -11.79
N PRO A 19 8.59 30.19 -11.18
CA PRO A 19 8.79 29.21 -10.10
C PRO A 19 7.83 29.53 -8.95
N ASN A 20 7.12 28.51 -8.47
CA ASN A 20 6.24 28.63 -7.30
C ASN A 20 7.07 28.39 -6.03
N PRO A 21 7.39 29.43 -5.25
CA PRO A 21 8.31 29.32 -4.10
C PRO A 21 7.78 28.31 -3.04
N LYS A 22 6.46 28.19 -2.89
CA LYS A 22 5.86 27.21 -1.98
C LYS A 22 6.08 25.78 -2.47
N ARG A 23 6.03 25.55 -3.79
CA ARG A 23 6.29 24.23 -4.38
C ARG A 23 7.77 23.86 -4.26
N GLU A 24 8.68 24.80 -4.51
CA GLU A 24 10.11 24.57 -4.34
C GLU A 24 10.49 24.29 -2.89
N ALA A 25 9.90 25.01 -1.95
CA ALA A 25 10.11 24.75 -0.53
C ALA A 25 9.66 23.32 -0.13
N ARG A 26 8.51 22.86 -0.68
CA ARG A 26 8.04 21.48 -0.46
C ARG A 26 8.96 20.45 -1.13
N ALA A 27 9.45 20.71 -2.33
CA ALA A 27 10.40 19.81 -3.00
C ALA A 27 11.68 19.63 -2.17
N LYS A 28 12.27 20.73 -1.69
CA LYS A 28 13.44 20.67 -0.79
C LYS A 28 13.16 19.96 0.53
N ALA A 29 11.93 20.11 1.07
CA ALA A 29 11.52 19.37 2.26
C ALA A 29 11.38 17.87 1.99
N ALA A 30 10.82 17.49 0.84
CA ALA A 30 10.69 16.11 0.40
C ALA A 30 12.05 15.44 0.20
N GLU A 31 13.00 16.12 -0.46
CA GLU A 31 14.37 15.61 -0.65
C GLU A 31 15.07 15.34 0.71
N ARG A 32 14.95 16.27 1.65
CA ARG A 32 15.52 16.09 3.00
C ARG A 32 14.84 14.94 3.73
N HIS A 33 13.51 14.85 3.67
CA HIS A 33 12.75 13.77 4.30
C HIS A 33 13.18 12.40 3.75
N VAL A 34 13.23 12.24 2.42
CA VAL A 34 13.67 11.00 1.76
C VAL A 34 15.08 10.57 2.23
N ALA A 35 16.01 11.51 2.35
CA ALA A 35 17.36 11.23 2.86
C ALA A 35 17.32 10.78 4.33
N THR A 36 16.61 11.52 5.19
CA THR A 36 16.51 11.21 6.62
C THR A 36 15.88 9.85 6.88
N VAL A 37 14.75 9.54 6.25
CA VAL A 37 14.08 8.24 6.46
C VAL A 37 14.85 7.08 5.83
N SER A 38 15.64 7.34 4.77
CA SER A 38 16.50 6.31 4.16
C SER A 38 17.51 5.76 5.15
N GLU A 39 18.03 6.60 6.05
CA GLU A 39 18.96 6.19 7.09
C GLU A 39 18.24 5.62 8.32
N ALA A 40 17.20 6.34 8.79
CA ALA A 40 16.49 5.99 10.02
C ALA A 40 15.67 4.70 9.90
N CYS A 41 15.12 4.39 8.71
CA CYS A 41 14.23 3.26 8.47
C CYS A 41 14.83 2.22 7.50
N ALA A 42 16.17 2.11 7.42
CA ALA A 42 16.83 1.26 6.42
C ALA A 42 16.34 -0.19 6.43
N LYS A 43 16.22 -0.82 7.61
CA LYS A 43 15.72 -2.19 7.77
C LYS A 43 14.24 -2.33 7.36
N ASP A 44 13.40 -1.37 7.73
CA ASP A 44 11.98 -1.36 7.36
C ASP A 44 11.80 -1.19 5.85
N ILE A 45 12.60 -0.33 5.22
CA ILE A 45 12.62 -0.13 3.77
C ILE A 45 13.03 -1.42 3.07
N GLU A 46 14.09 -2.09 3.54
CA GLU A 46 14.57 -3.35 2.97
C GLU A 46 13.50 -4.46 3.07
N ARG A 47 12.86 -4.61 4.23
CA ARG A 47 11.75 -5.54 4.44
C ARG A 47 10.59 -5.25 3.49
N SER A 48 10.13 -4.00 3.42
CA SER A 48 9.04 -3.62 2.52
C SER A 48 9.40 -3.85 1.05
N LEU A 49 10.65 -3.53 0.64
CA LEU A 49 11.13 -3.79 -0.72
C LEU A 49 11.12 -5.28 -1.08
N ALA A 50 11.54 -6.14 -0.15
CA ALA A 50 11.53 -7.59 -0.36
C ALA A 50 10.12 -8.15 -0.53
N GLY A 51 9.12 -7.50 0.10
CA GLY A 51 7.73 -7.92 0.07
C GLY A 51 6.86 -7.22 -0.99
N VAL A 52 7.39 -6.28 -1.80
CA VAL A 52 6.59 -5.61 -2.85
C VAL A 52 5.99 -6.62 -3.82
N CYS A 53 4.68 -6.52 -4.02
CA CYS A 53 3.94 -7.34 -4.97
C CYS A 53 3.40 -6.48 -6.11
N GLU A 54 3.62 -6.95 -7.36
CA GLU A 54 3.06 -6.35 -8.56
C GLU A 54 1.82 -7.14 -8.99
N PHE A 55 0.73 -6.44 -9.30
CA PHE A 55 -0.50 -7.03 -9.81
C PHE A 55 -0.83 -6.44 -11.17
N ASP A 56 -1.15 -7.31 -12.13
CA ASP A 56 -1.51 -6.95 -13.50
C ASP A 56 -2.76 -7.73 -13.93
N GLY A 57 -3.87 -7.04 -14.05
CA GLY A 57 -5.21 -7.61 -14.28
C GLY A 57 -5.87 -8.15 -13.01
N MET A 58 -7.08 -8.69 -13.14
CA MET A 58 -7.83 -9.31 -12.03
C MET A 58 -7.15 -10.62 -11.63
N PRO A 59 -6.52 -10.72 -10.48
CA PRO A 59 -5.80 -11.93 -10.09
C PRO A 59 -6.78 -13.01 -9.60
N ALA A 60 -6.75 -14.17 -10.24
CA ALA A 60 -7.35 -15.35 -9.65
C ALA A 60 -6.51 -15.75 -8.42
N GLY A 61 -7.10 -15.66 -7.23
CA GLY A 61 -6.46 -16.05 -5.97
C GLY A 61 -5.60 -14.98 -5.30
N PHE A 62 -5.83 -13.70 -5.57
CA PHE A 62 -5.15 -12.55 -4.98
C PHE A 62 -4.98 -12.61 -3.46
N VAL A 63 -6.05 -12.87 -2.73
CA VAL A 63 -6.03 -12.95 -1.27
C VAL A 63 -5.18 -14.13 -0.78
N ALA A 64 -5.20 -15.25 -1.49
CA ALA A 64 -4.41 -16.43 -1.13
C ALA A 64 -2.91 -16.21 -1.35
N ALA A 65 -2.53 -15.56 -2.45
CA ALA A 65 -1.13 -15.27 -2.76
C ALA A 65 -0.51 -14.25 -1.78
N MET A 66 -1.27 -13.24 -1.36
CA MET A 66 -0.81 -12.27 -0.36
C MET A 66 -0.69 -12.90 1.03
N LYS A 67 -1.69 -13.66 1.47
CA LYS A 67 -1.61 -14.37 2.75
C LYS A 67 -0.43 -15.32 2.82
N ALA A 68 -0.14 -16.06 1.75
CA ALA A 68 1.00 -16.97 1.69
C ALA A 68 2.35 -16.22 1.79
N LYS A 69 2.49 -15.06 1.14
CA LYS A 69 3.73 -14.26 1.21
C LYS A 69 3.91 -13.57 2.57
N VAL A 70 2.86 -13.06 3.17
CA VAL A 70 2.91 -12.48 4.52
C VAL A 70 3.23 -13.56 5.54
N GLN A 71 2.60 -14.73 5.46
CA GLN A 71 2.89 -15.87 6.34
C GLN A 71 4.32 -16.38 6.19
N SER A 72 4.88 -16.43 4.97
CA SER A 72 6.27 -16.85 4.77
C SER A 72 7.28 -15.82 5.32
N ALA A 73 6.96 -14.52 5.27
CA ALA A 73 7.81 -13.48 5.84
C ALA A 73 7.76 -13.49 7.38
N VAL A 74 6.58 -13.70 7.96
CA VAL A 74 6.40 -13.85 9.41
C VAL A 74 7.11 -15.10 9.94
N ALA A 75 6.98 -16.23 9.24
CA ALA A 75 7.66 -17.48 9.63
C ALA A 75 9.20 -17.37 9.56
N ALA A 76 9.72 -16.58 8.63
CA ALA A 76 11.17 -16.30 8.54
C ALA A 76 11.66 -15.40 9.69
N GLU A 77 10.85 -14.45 10.16
CA GLU A 77 11.18 -13.61 11.32
C GLU A 77 11.05 -14.37 12.66
N GLU A 78 10.07 -15.28 12.78
CA GLU A 78 9.91 -16.15 13.96
C GLU A 78 11.07 -17.14 14.11
N GLN A 79 11.58 -17.73 13.01
CA GLN A 79 12.76 -18.60 13.04
C GLN A 79 14.01 -17.85 13.49
N VAL A 80 14.19 -16.60 13.06
CA VAL A 80 15.32 -15.77 13.52
C VAL A 80 15.19 -15.41 15.02
N ALA A 81 13.97 -15.26 15.54
CA ALA A 81 13.74 -14.99 16.97
C ALA A 81 13.97 -16.23 17.84
N GLU A 82 13.56 -17.43 17.38
CA GLU A 82 13.84 -18.70 18.08
C GLU A 82 15.32 -19.05 18.09
N ASP A 83 16.06 -18.75 17.01
CA ASP A 83 17.50 -18.96 16.95
C ASP A 83 18.27 -18.04 17.91
N VAL A 84 17.71 -16.88 18.27
CA VAL A 84 18.31 -15.94 19.24
C VAL A 84 17.96 -16.33 20.69
N GLU A 85 16.75 -16.81 20.97
CA GLU A 85 16.39 -17.31 22.31
C GLU A 85 17.03 -18.67 22.64
N GLY A 86 17.26 -19.52 21.62
CA GLY A 86 17.97 -20.79 21.78
C GLY A 86 19.45 -20.68 22.13
N ALA A 87 20.06 -19.53 21.96
CA ALA A 87 21.46 -19.27 22.29
C ALA A 87 21.69 -18.84 23.75
N GLU A 88 20.66 -18.39 24.48
CA GLU A 88 20.77 -17.97 25.90
C GLU A 88 20.33 -19.02 26.92
N ALA A 89 19.75 -20.15 26.49
CA ALA A 89 19.22 -21.19 27.39
C ALA A 89 20.10 -22.44 27.59
N ALA A 90 21.40 -22.34 27.31
CA ALA A 90 22.34 -23.46 27.46
C ALA A 90 23.24 -23.35 28.71
N GLU A 91 22.69 -23.02 29.87
CA GLU A 91 23.33 -23.28 31.17
C GLU A 91 22.30 -23.37 32.29
N THR A 92 21.81 -24.58 32.59
CA THR A 92 21.78 -25.16 33.95
C THR A 92 21.09 -26.55 33.95
N GLU A 93 21.89 -27.52 34.37
CA GLU A 93 21.51 -28.91 34.69
C GLU A 93 20.47 -28.99 35.83
N THR A 94 19.57 -29.97 35.81
CA THR A 94 19.60 -31.21 36.59
C THR A 94 18.25 -31.94 36.50
N ALA A 95 18.30 -33.24 36.17
CA ALA A 95 17.23 -34.22 36.31
C ALA A 95 17.20 -34.74 37.81
N PRO A 96 16.34 -35.71 38.27
CA PRO A 96 15.58 -36.73 37.53
C PRO A 96 14.20 -37.17 38.09
N GLU A 97 13.53 -38.13 37.37
CA GLU A 97 12.62 -39.22 37.82
C GLU A 97 11.20 -38.87 38.30
N THR A 98 10.11 -39.56 37.99
CA THR A 98 9.74 -40.94 37.76
C THR A 98 8.21 -41.10 37.49
N GLU A 99 7.85 -42.06 36.68
CA GLU A 99 6.71 -42.99 36.72
C GLU A 99 5.31 -42.69 36.15
N ALA A 100 4.99 -43.49 35.18
CA ALA A 100 3.87 -44.47 35.01
C ALA A 100 2.54 -44.01 34.42
N ALA A 101 2.20 -44.70 33.32
CA ALA A 101 0.91 -44.82 32.59
C ALA A 101 -0.19 -45.49 33.47
N PRO A 102 -1.46 -45.66 33.02
CA PRO A 102 -1.86 -46.12 31.68
C PRO A 102 -3.15 -45.47 31.08
N GLU A 103 -3.38 -45.81 29.82
CA GLU A 103 -4.61 -45.59 29.04
C GLU A 103 -5.84 -46.31 29.61
N PRO A 104 -7.07 -45.91 29.16
CA PRO A 104 -7.73 -46.76 28.19
C PRO A 104 -8.44 -46.08 27.02
N ALA A 105 -8.55 -46.84 25.94
CA ALA A 105 -9.25 -46.60 24.71
C ALA A 105 -10.76 -46.44 24.89
N GLU A 106 -11.41 -45.55 24.16
CA GLU A 106 -12.82 -45.62 23.78
C GLU A 106 -13.03 -45.14 22.32
N GLU A 107 -13.47 -46.07 21.59
CA GLU A 107 -14.45 -46.22 20.50
C GLU A 107 -14.81 -44.99 19.66
N ILE A 108 -14.46 -45.09 18.40
CA ILE A 108 -14.82 -44.18 17.32
C ILE A 108 -16.25 -44.44 16.88
N ALA A 109 -17.16 -43.55 17.15
CA ALA A 109 -18.47 -43.50 16.49
C ALA A 109 -18.38 -42.57 15.26
N GLU A 110 -18.50 -43.12 14.08
CA GLU A 110 -18.71 -42.39 12.82
C GLU A 110 -20.02 -41.61 12.91
N ALA A 111 -19.94 -40.28 12.99
CA ALA A 111 -21.05 -39.38 12.77
C ALA A 111 -20.97 -38.83 11.34
N GLU A 112 -21.88 -39.29 10.54
CA GLU A 112 -22.20 -38.79 9.19
C GLU A 112 -22.41 -37.27 9.26
N SER A 113 -21.44 -36.46 8.74
CA SER A 113 -21.53 -35.01 8.72
C SER A 113 -22.48 -34.57 7.60
N ALA A 114 -23.62 -34.00 7.97
CA ALA A 114 -24.44 -33.20 7.09
C ALA A 114 -23.60 -32.08 6.44
N PRO A 115 -23.88 -31.73 5.17
CA PRO A 115 -23.15 -30.64 4.54
C PRO A 115 -23.35 -29.35 5.32
N ALA A 116 -22.26 -28.78 5.80
CA ALA A 116 -22.26 -27.48 6.46
C ALA A 116 -22.76 -26.42 5.47
N GLU A 117 -23.87 -25.78 5.76
CA GLU A 117 -24.30 -24.58 5.08
C GLU A 117 -23.17 -23.53 5.19
N GLU A 118 -22.64 -23.09 4.06
CA GLU A 118 -21.69 -21.99 4.03
C GLU A 118 -22.32 -20.76 4.70
N PRO A 119 -21.69 -20.15 5.69
CA PRO A 119 -22.26 -18.97 6.34
C PRO A 119 -22.45 -17.86 5.32
N ALA A 120 -23.64 -17.25 5.32
CA ALA A 120 -23.94 -16.11 4.44
C ALA A 120 -22.84 -15.06 4.52
N PRO A 121 -22.44 -14.43 3.40
CA PRO A 121 -21.36 -13.47 3.38
C PRO A 121 -21.68 -12.30 4.32
N VAL A 122 -20.90 -12.15 5.38
CA VAL A 122 -21.00 -11.03 6.29
C VAL A 122 -20.44 -9.80 5.56
N LEU A 123 -21.30 -8.82 5.28
CA LEU A 123 -20.86 -7.55 4.69
C LEU A 123 -19.96 -6.82 5.69
N PRO A 124 -18.82 -6.27 5.23
CA PRO A 124 -17.94 -5.52 6.11
C PRO A 124 -18.62 -4.25 6.62
N GLU A 125 -18.37 -3.93 7.89
CA GLU A 125 -18.80 -2.67 8.46
C GLU A 125 -18.05 -1.50 7.80
N VAL A 126 -18.79 -0.46 7.40
CA VAL A 126 -18.24 0.74 6.78
C VAL A 126 -18.36 1.90 7.75
N THR A 127 -17.24 2.46 8.18
CA THR A 127 -17.17 3.62 9.06
C THR A 127 -16.62 4.83 8.30
N VAL A 128 -17.27 5.99 8.43
CA VAL A 128 -16.80 7.26 7.84
C VAL A 128 -16.13 8.09 8.92
N LEU A 129 -14.86 8.45 8.70
CA LEU A 129 -14.06 9.23 9.64
C LEU A 129 -13.70 10.60 9.02
N ASP A 130 -13.79 11.67 9.83
CA ASP A 130 -13.25 12.99 9.45
C ASP A 130 -11.77 13.07 9.87
N ALA A 131 -10.94 12.29 9.19
CA ALA A 131 -9.52 12.19 9.47
C ALA A 131 -8.72 12.01 8.15
N SER A 132 -7.44 12.43 8.17
CA SER A 132 -6.53 12.08 7.07
C SER A 132 -6.20 10.58 7.10
N ALA A 133 -5.83 10.01 5.93
CA ALA A 133 -5.43 8.60 5.87
C ALA A 133 -4.29 8.27 6.86
N THR A 134 -3.28 9.14 6.98
CA THR A 134 -2.20 8.96 7.96
C THR A 134 -2.72 8.98 9.39
N GLN A 135 -3.66 9.88 9.72
CA GLN A 135 -4.24 9.93 11.07
C GLN A 135 -5.02 8.64 11.37
N ALA A 136 -5.83 8.17 10.43
CA ALA A 136 -6.55 6.90 10.59
C ALA A 136 -5.61 5.70 10.80
N ILE A 137 -4.46 5.69 10.10
CA ILE A 137 -3.43 4.66 10.29
C ILE A 137 -2.83 4.76 11.70
N LEU A 138 -2.47 5.94 12.17
CA LEU A 138 -1.86 6.14 13.49
C LEU A 138 -2.83 5.81 14.63
N ASP A 139 -4.12 6.06 14.45
CA ASP A 139 -5.14 5.82 15.49
C ASP A 139 -5.56 4.35 15.58
N ASN A 140 -5.48 3.58 14.48
CA ASN A 140 -6.01 2.22 14.42
C ASN A 140 -4.96 1.15 14.09
N GLY A 141 -3.80 1.54 13.54
CA GLY A 141 -2.76 0.60 13.12
C GLY A 141 -1.92 0.07 14.29
N ARG A 142 -1.17 -0.98 14.03
CA ARG A 142 -0.26 -1.60 15.00
C ARG A 142 1.11 -0.94 14.97
N GLY A 143 1.77 -0.87 16.14
CA GLY A 143 3.10 -0.30 16.31
C GLY A 143 4.26 -1.22 15.88
N TYR A 144 3.96 -2.44 15.40
CA TYR A 144 4.94 -3.41 14.95
C TYR A 144 4.58 -3.98 13.59
N ALA A 145 5.58 -4.12 12.71
CA ALA A 145 5.39 -4.57 11.34
C ALA A 145 4.78 -5.98 11.22
N GLN A 146 5.20 -6.90 12.10
CA GLN A 146 4.71 -8.27 12.11
C GLN A 146 3.22 -8.40 12.50
N PHE A 147 2.67 -7.38 13.14
CA PHE A 147 1.25 -7.33 13.53
C PHE A 147 0.44 -6.38 12.63
N CYS A 148 1.00 -6.02 11.47
CA CYS A 148 0.30 -5.17 10.50
C CYS A 148 -0.97 -5.85 10.01
N ASP A 149 -2.13 -5.29 10.36
CA ASP A 149 -3.46 -5.81 10.04
C ASP A 149 -4.32 -4.80 9.27
N MET A 150 -3.70 -3.70 8.83
CA MET A 150 -4.36 -2.60 8.15
C MET A 150 -3.81 -2.40 6.75
N ALA A 151 -4.69 -2.09 5.79
CA ALA A 151 -4.28 -1.65 4.46
C ALA A 151 -4.82 -0.26 4.15
N VAL A 152 -4.06 0.54 3.41
CA VAL A 152 -4.46 1.86 2.92
C VAL A 152 -4.35 1.93 1.40
N LEU A 153 -5.40 2.45 0.75
CA LEU A 153 -5.37 2.74 -0.68
C LEU A 153 -4.71 4.10 -0.92
N ALA A 154 -3.58 4.10 -1.62
CA ALA A 154 -2.98 5.31 -2.18
C ALA A 154 -3.61 5.58 -3.56
N PHE A 155 -4.28 6.73 -3.71
CA PHE A 155 -4.76 7.24 -5.01
C PHE A 155 -3.55 7.71 -5.83
N ALA A 156 -2.84 6.77 -6.40
CA ALA A 156 -1.50 6.95 -6.90
C ALA A 156 -1.45 7.51 -8.32
N SER A 157 -0.33 8.11 -8.66
CA SER A 157 0.02 8.39 -10.05
C SER A 157 0.37 7.08 -10.77
N PHE A 158 -0.20 6.89 -11.96
CA PHE A 158 0.06 5.68 -12.76
C PHE A 158 1.48 5.63 -13.33
N THR A 159 2.11 6.78 -13.50
CA THR A 159 3.37 6.92 -14.25
C THR A 159 4.56 7.44 -13.44
N ASN A 160 4.31 8.03 -12.27
CA ASN A 160 5.37 8.66 -11.47
C ASN A 160 5.28 8.23 -10.01
N PRO A 161 6.38 7.73 -9.42
CA PRO A 161 6.39 7.35 -8.01
C PRO A 161 6.06 8.55 -7.12
N GLY A 162 5.21 8.32 -6.12
CA GLY A 162 4.85 9.34 -5.14
C GLY A 162 4.05 10.52 -5.71
N GLY A 163 3.42 10.39 -6.91
CA GLY A 163 2.55 11.44 -7.47
C GLY A 163 3.22 12.79 -7.68
N GLY A 164 4.55 12.81 -7.82
CA GLY A 164 5.33 14.05 -7.88
C GLY A 164 5.66 14.66 -6.52
N TYR A 165 5.66 13.86 -5.45
CA TYR A 165 6.07 14.25 -4.10
C TYR A 165 7.41 14.97 -4.08
N ILE A 166 8.45 14.38 -4.71
CA ILE A 166 9.80 14.97 -4.78
C ILE A 166 9.84 16.30 -5.56
N GLN A 167 8.87 16.57 -6.43
CA GLN A 167 8.74 17.86 -7.10
C GLN A 167 7.86 18.86 -6.33
N GLY A 168 7.45 18.54 -5.11
CA GLY A 168 6.65 19.41 -4.25
C GLY A 168 5.18 19.53 -4.65
N TYR A 169 4.63 18.57 -5.41
CA TYR A 169 3.21 18.48 -5.66
C TYR A 169 2.46 18.03 -4.41
N LEU A 170 1.18 18.37 -4.34
CA LEU A 170 0.27 17.97 -3.26
C LEU A 170 -0.69 16.90 -3.79
N GLY A 171 -1.12 16.03 -2.89
CA GLY A 171 -2.07 14.97 -3.16
C GLY A 171 -2.04 13.94 -2.03
N GLN A 172 -2.99 13.04 -2.00
CA GLN A 172 -3.07 12.00 -0.96
C GLN A 172 -1.81 11.10 -0.98
N GLU A 173 -1.37 10.64 -2.15
CA GLU A 173 -0.12 9.86 -2.31
C GLU A 173 1.10 10.64 -1.80
N ALA A 174 1.20 11.95 -2.11
CA ALA A 174 2.29 12.79 -1.65
C ALA A 174 2.26 12.98 -0.11
N THR A 175 1.08 13.03 0.50
CA THR A 175 0.93 13.09 1.96
C THR A 175 1.38 11.79 2.60
N LEU A 176 0.96 10.63 2.08
CA LEU A 176 1.43 9.33 2.55
C LEU A 176 2.96 9.21 2.46
N CYS A 177 3.56 9.70 1.37
CA CYS A 177 5.02 9.75 1.21
C CYS A 177 5.71 10.69 2.22
N ALA A 178 5.05 11.79 2.61
CA ALA A 178 5.61 12.75 3.55
C ALA A 178 5.61 12.25 5.01
N ASP A 179 4.70 11.34 5.34
CA ASP A 179 4.54 10.77 6.67
C ASP A 179 5.15 9.36 6.81
N SER A 180 5.89 8.88 5.77
CA SER A 180 6.48 7.53 5.75
C SER A 180 7.69 7.45 4.83
N TYR A 181 8.32 6.29 4.75
CA TYR A 181 9.36 5.99 3.75
C TYR A 181 8.80 5.44 2.42
N LEU A 182 7.50 5.53 2.17
CA LEU A 182 6.84 4.97 0.98
C LEU A 182 7.53 5.39 -0.32
N TYR A 183 7.92 6.67 -0.46
CA TYR A 183 8.62 7.16 -1.64
C TYR A 183 9.92 6.40 -1.90
N ASN A 184 10.69 6.07 -0.87
CA ASN A 184 11.96 5.34 -0.97
C ASN A 184 11.76 3.95 -1.60
N VAL A 185 10.64 3.30 -1.29
CA VAL A 185 10.26 2.01 -1.89
C VAL A 185 9.77 2.20 -3.33
N LEU A 186 8.88 3.16 -3.58
CA LEU A 186 8.30 3.41 -4.90
C LEU A 186 9.35 3.86 -5.95
N ASP A 187 10.35 4.64 -5.55
CA ASP A 187 11.44 5.06 -6.45
C ASP A 187 12.28 3.88 -6.95
N LYS A 188 12.30 2.77 -6.25
CA LYS A 188 12.96 1.53 -6.71
C LYS A 188 12.15 0.78 -7.77
N GLN A 189 10.84 1.04 -7.89
CA GLN A 189 9.93 0.39 -8.85
C GLN A 189 9.93 1.07 -10.23
N ARG A 190 11.05 1.61 -10.68
CA ARG A 190 11.20 2.37 -11.94
C ARG A 190 10.81 1.56 -13.18
N LYS A 191 11.04 0.24 -13.16
CA LYS A 191 10.65 -0.66 -14.25
C LYS A 191 9.13 -0.67 -14.41
N TRP A 192 8.39 -0.87 -13.31
CA TRP A 192 6.93 -0.90 -13.28
C TRP A 192 6.32 0.42 -13.78
N TYR A 193 6.78 1.57 -13.28
CA TYR A 193 6.33 2.89 -13.76
C TYR A 193 6.68 3.14 -15.23
N GLY A 194 7.85 2.65 -15.68
CA GLY A 194 8.27 2.73 -17.08
C GLY A 194 7.39 1.90 -18.01
N GLU A 195 6.95 0.71 -17.60
CA GLU A 195 6.00 -0.13 -18.34
C GLU A 195 4.63 0.50 -18.40
N ASN A 196 4.14 1.05 -17.29
CA ASN A 196 2.89 1.78 -17.23
C ASN A 196 2.87 2.91 -18.25
N ARG A 197 3.90 3.74 -18.27
CA ARG A 197 4.04 4.88 -19.20
C ARG A 197 4.05 4.44 -20.66
N ARG A 198 4.70 3.33 -20.98
CA ARG A 198 4.89 2.88 -22.37
C ARG A 198 3.72 2.07 -22.94
N ARG A 199 3.05 1.24 -22.13
CA ARG A 199 2.14 0.22 -22.65
C ARG A 199 0.76 0.19 -22.01
N ASN A 200 0.55 0.84 -20.86
CA ASN A 200 -0.63 0.60 -20.04
C ASN A 200 -1.52 1.84 -19.84
N ILE A 201 -1.26 2.92 -20.59
CA ILE A 201 -2.02 4.20 -20.48
C ILE A 201 -3.49 4.02 -20.91
N ASN A 202 -3.76 3.27 -21.98
CA ASN A 202 -5.11 2.96 -22.46
C ASN A 202 -6.05 4.19 -22.48
N CYS A 203 -5.73 5.19 -23.30
CA CYS A 203 -6.51 6.43 -23.41
C CYS A 203 -6.76 7.14 -22.06
N GLU A 204 -5.78 7.10 -21.16
CA GLU A 204 -5.85 7.64 -19.78
C GLU A 204 -6.86 6.92 -18.85
N LEU A 205 -7.46 5.80 -19.29
CA LEU A 205 -8.24 4.92 -18.44
C LEU A 205 -7.35 4.05 -17.54
N TYR A 206 -6.12 3.83 -17.99
CA TYR A 206 -5.11 2.96 -17.38
C TYR A 206 -5.55 1.49 -17.31
N ARG A 207 -4.63 0.57 -17.43
CA ARG A 207 -4.90 -0.84 -17.15
C ARG A 207 -4.98 -1.09 -15.65
N ASN A 208 -5.67 -2.16 -15.26
CA ASN A 208 -5.74 -2.61 -13.86
C ASN A 208 -4.36 -3.13 -13.42
N ARG A 209 -3.57 -2.24 -12.87
CA ARG A 209 -2.24 -2.53 -12.30
C ARG A 209 -2.11 -1.86 -10.95
N ALA A 210 -1.55 -2.57 -9.99
CA ALA A 210 -1.28 -2.08 -8.65
C ALA A 210 0.07 -2.59 -8.14
N LEU A 211 0.64 -1.87 -7.18
CA LEU A 211 1.69 -2.36 -6.31
C LEU A 211 1.10 -2.49 -4.91
N VAL A 212 1.47 -3.53 -4.19
CA VAL A 212 1.25 -3.62 -2.75
C VAL A 212 2.59 -3.55 -2.07
N VAL A 213 2.74 -2.56 -1.20
CA VAL A 213 3.95 -2.34 -0.39
C VAL A 213 3.61 -2.73 1.04
N PRO A 214 4.13 -3.85 1.56
CA PRO A 214 3.74 -4.35 2.88
C PRO A 214 4.41 -3.57 4.01
N ALA A 215 3.69 -3.47 5.11
CA ALA A 215 4.13 -2.99 6.42
C ALA A 215 4.94 -1.69 6.35
N VAL A 216 4.42 -0.69 5.65
CA VAL A 216 5.00 0.66 5.60
C VAL A 216 4.79 1.35 6.94
N ARG A 217 5.88 1.86 7.55
CA ARG A 217 5.82 2.64 8.77
C ARG A 217 5.42 4.07 8.46
N PHE A 218 4.37 4.52 9.11
CA PHE A 218 3.92 5.90 9.17
C PHE A 218 4.32 6.50 10.52
N ASP A 219 4.87 7.72 10.49
CA ASP A 219 5.40 8.36 11.69
C ASP A 219 4.95 9.82 11.75
N ARG A 220 4.34 10.23 12.85
CA ARG A 220 3.94 11.61 13.11
C ARG A 220 3.93 11.89 14.60
N ASN A 221 4.55 12.98 15.03
CA ASN A 221 4.57 13.43 16.44
C ASN A 221 5.04 12.35 17.42
N HIS A 222 6.06 11.56 17.06
CA HIS A 222 6.62 10.45 17.85
C HIS A 222 5.68 9.25 18.05
N VAL A 223 4.55 9.23 17.35
CA VAL A 223 3.67 8.05 17.25
C VAL A 223 3.90 7.39 15.90
N HIS A 224 3.98 6.06 15.87
CA HIS A 224 4.11 5.33 14.62
C HIS A 224 3.17 4.13 14.58
N ALA A 225 2.76 3.78 13.36
CA ALA A 225 1.98 2.59 13.07
C ALA A 225 2.34 2.06 11.67
N TYR A 226 2.02 0.80 11.43
CA TYR A 226 2.29 0.14 10.16
C TYR A 226 1.00 -0.12 9.40
N ALA A 227 1.05 0.05 8.07
CA ALA A 227 -0.03 -0.31 7.17
C ALA A 227 0.53 -0.81 5.83
N ASP A 228 -0.15 -1.76 5.22
CA ASP A 228 0.09 -2.15 3.84
C ASP A 228 -0.42 -1.06 2.91
N VAL A 229 0.36 -0.67 1.92
CA VAL A 229 -0.04 0.39 0.99
C VAL A 229 -0.38 -0.21 -0.38
N ILE A 230 -1.65 -0.12 -0.75
CA ILE A 230 -2.13 -0.48 -2.09
C ILE A 230 -1.99 0.73 -3.00
N VAL A 231 -1.02 0.68 -3.90
CA VAL A 231 -0.70 1.78 -4.84
C VAL A 231 -1.43 1.52 -6.15
N ALA A 232 -2.58 2.18 -6.35
CA ALA A 232 -3.39 2.02 -7.53
C ALA A 232 -3.89 3.38 -8.06
N ALA A 233 -3.89 3.55 -9.38
CA ALA A 233 -4.31 4.79 -10.02
C ALA A 233 -5.74 4.69 -10.55
N ALA A 234 -6.57 5.67 -10.24
CA ALA A 234 -7.87 5.83 -10.90
C ALA A 234 -7.70 6.37 -12.34
N PRO A 235 -8.68 6.16 -13.24
CA PRO A 235 -8.70 6.77 -14.56
C PRO A 235 -8.54 8.30 -14.50
N ASN A 236 -7.78 8.87 -15.43
CA ASN A 236 -7.66 10.32 -15.55
C ASN A 236 -8.82 10.89 -16.38
N VAL A 237 -9.96 11.04 -15.74
CA VAL A 237 -11.23 11.47 -16.36
C VAL A 237 -11.07 12.72 -17.21
N LYS A 238 -10.32 13.71 -16.72
CA LYS A 238 -10.14 14.97 -17.44
C LYS A 238 -9.43 14.76 -18.79
N ARG A 239 -8.31 14.04 -18.79
CA ARG A 239 -7.56 13.79 -20.03
C ARG A 239 -8.25 12.79 -20.93
N ALA A 240 -8.84 11.75 -20.38
CA ALA A 240 -9.61 10.77 -21.15
C ALA A 240 -10.74 11.43 -21.96
N ARG A 241 -11.50 12.35 -21.34
CA ARG A 241 -12.54 13.12 -22.03
C ARG A 241 -11.98 14.12 -23.04
N GLN A 242 -10.99 14.93 -22.65
CA GLN A 242 -10.52 16.07 -23.45
C GLN A 242 -9.62 15.65 -24.62
N GLU A 243 -8.72 14.71 -24.37
CA GLU A 243 -7.71 14.31 -25.36
C GLU A 243 -8.14 13.08 -26.17
N TYR A 244 -8.86 12.14 -25.56
CA TYR A 244 -9.25 10.88 -26.21
C TYR A 244 -10.74 10.73 -26.48
N ARG A 245 -11.57 11.69 -26.04
CA ARG A 245 -13.02 11.71 -26.24
C ARG A 245 -13.71 10.43 -25.73
N VAL A 246 -13.22 9.88 -24.63
CA VAL A 246 -13.81 8.70 -24.00
C VAL A 246 -15.19 9.05 -23.46
N SER A 247 -16.18 8.19 -23.69
CA SER A 247 -17.55 8.36 -23.20
C SER A 247 -17.64 8.23 -21.68
N ASP A 248 -18.69 8.80 -21.08
CA ASP A 248 -18.91 8.73 -19.65
C ASP A 248 -19.20 7.30 -19.17
N ASP A 249 -19.89 6.50 -19.99
CA ASP A 249 -20.14 5.09 -19.69
C ASP A 249 -18.83 4.30 -19.62
N ALA A 250 -17.93 4.46 -20.60
CA ALA A 250 -16.62 3.80 -20.58
C ALA A 250 -15.75 4.24 -19.40
N LEU A 251 -15.87 5.50 -18.97
CA LEU A 251 -15.19 6.01 -17.77
C LEU A 251 -15.73 5.37 -16.48
N LEU A 252 -17.06 5.26 -16.39
CA LEU A 252 -17.71 4.62 -15.24
C LEU A 252 -17.38 3.13 -15.16
N ASP A 253 -17.37 2.44 -16.29
CA ASP A 253 -17.01 1.03 -16.35
C ASP A 253 -15.56 0.81 -15.95
N ALA A 254 -14.63 1.63 -16.47
CA ALA A 254 -13.22 1.57 -16.08
C ALA A 254 -13.01 1.86 -14.56
N LEU A 255 -13.81 2.76 -13.98
CA LEU A 255 -13.76 3.05 -12.56
C LEU A 255 -14.30 1.88 -11.72
N ARG A 256 -15.44 1.30 -12.12
CA ARG A 256 -16.02 0.11 -11.47
C ARG A 256 -15.05 -1.07 -11.49
N ASP A 257 -14.45 -1.33 -12.63
CA ASP A 257 -13.46 -2.39 -12.79
C ASP A 257 -12.21 -2.14 -11.93
N ARG A 258 -11.79 -0.87 -11.78
CA ARG A 258 -10.68 -0.51 -10.90
C ARG A 258 -11.03 -0.72 -9.42
N ILE A 259 -12.25 -0.38 -9.00
CA ILE A 259 -12.69 -0.62 -7.62
C ILE A 259 -12.72 -2.13 -7.35
N ARG A 260 -13.30 -2.93 -8.25
CA ARG A 260 -13.30 -4.40 -8.12
C ARG A 260 -11.89 -4.96 -8.03
N PHE A 261 -11.00 -4.50 -8.89
CA PHE A 261 -9.59 -4.92 -8.91
C PHE A 261 -8.87 -4.60 -7.60
N VAL A 262 -9.14 -3.46 -6.99
CA VAL A 262 -8.50 -3.06 -5.71
C VAL A 262 -9.07 -3.83 -4.53
N LEU A 263 -10.34 -4.24 -4.58
CA LEU A 263 -11.01 -4.97 -3.50
C LEU A 263 -10.87 -6.49 -3.61
N ALA A 264 -10.40 -7.02 -4.75
CA ALA A 264 -10.15 -8.45 -4.97
C ALA A 264 -8.80 -8.90 -4.44
#